data_ce09c2c07efb81efe48775a0e80629d6
#
_entry.id   ce09c2c07efb81efe48775a0e80629d6
#
_cell.length_a   1.000
_cell.length_b   1.000
_cell.length_c   1.000
_cell.angle_alpha   90.00
_cell.angle_beta   90.00
_cell.angle_gamma   90.00
#
_symmetry.space_group_name_H-M   'P 1'
#
loop_
_entity.id
_entity.type
_entity.pdbx_description
1 polymer ?
#
loop_
_entity_poly.entity_id
_entity_poly.type
_entity_poly.pdbx_seq_one_letter_code
_entity_poly.pdbx_strand_id
1 'polypeptide(L)'
;MAKKKKRIEYRYYEIPEDTYVLPLLGKGWEQEYGVGIRDMLHFHNYMEIGYCYHGDGELIIEDRIYHYHGGEFSVIPANIPHTTNSVPGHICKWEYLFVDIERFIRTEMHLDSMRAERIIGVINHRGTMKTCQNHGVMSDIIQNIIREYREKPIYYEESVHGYLHAFVIEMLRIAEERDRALHGNRLNEYIRDALEYVDQHYMEQVRVEDIAEASGLSESHFRRVFEEVMNMK
;
A
#
# COMPACT_ATOMS: atom_id res chain seq x y z
N MET A 1 4.73 -8.32 36.52
CA MET A 1 3.66 -7.44 36.01
C MET A 1 3.08 -8.09 34.75
N ALA A 2 1.79 -8.44 34.74
CA ALA A 2 1.14 -9.03 33.58
C ALA A 2 1.07 -7.97 32.47
N LYS A 3 1.57 -8.28 31.25
CA LYS A 3 1.41 -7.43 30.08
C LYS A 3 -0.09 -7.23 29.84
N LYS A 4 -0.60 -6.00 29.99
CA LYS A 4 -1.97 -5.65 29.57
C LYS A 4 -2.11 -6.06 28.10
N LYS A 5 -3.05 -6.97 27.78
CA LYS A 5 -3.37 -7.29 26.38
C LYS A 5 -3.84 -6.00 25.71
N LYS A 6 -3.13 -5.54 24.68
CA LYS A 6 -3.61 -4.46 23.81
C LYS A 6 -4.97 -4.90 23.24
N ARG A 7 -6.01 -4.13 23.45
CA ARG A 7 -7.28 -4.35 22.76
C ARG A 7 -7.14 -3.84 21.35
N ILE A 8 -7.42 -4.69 20.36
CA ILE A 8 -7.47 -4.34 18.93
C ILE A 8 -8.94 -4.45 18.53
N GLU A 9 -9.45 -3.42 17.87
CA GLU A 9 -10.83 -3.34 17.37
C GLU A 9 -10.85 -3.70 15.88
N TYR A 10 -11.82 -4.55 15.48
CA TYR A 10 -12.10 -4.77 14.07
C TYR A 10 -13.24 -3.84 13.65
N ARG A 11 -13.03 -3.05 12.59
CA ARG A 11 -14.02 -2.17 11.97
C ARG A 11 -14.35 -2.70 10.60
N TYR A 12 -15.59 -3.12 10.43
CA TYR A 12 -16.09 -3.60 9.15
C TYR A 12 -16.74 -2.46 8.37
N TYR A 13 -16.36 -2.32 7.10
CA TYR A 13 -16.95 -1.38 6.16
C TYR A 13 -17.59 -2.14 5.01
N GLU A 14 -18.66 -1.59 4.45
CA GLU A 14 -19.28 -2.05 3.22
C GLU A 14 -19.01 -1.05 2.10
N ILE A 15 -18.49 -1.54 0.97
CA ILE A 15 -18.37 -0.78 -0.28
C ILE A 15 -19.41 -1.37 -1.24
N PRO A 16 -20.32 -0.55 -1.80
CA PRO A 16 -21.30 -1.01 -2.78
C PRO A 16 -20.64 -1.70 -3.98
N GLU A 17 -21.36 -2.62 -4.62
CA GLU A 17 -20.82 -3.42 -5.73
C GLU A 17 -20.48 -2.57 -6.97
N ASP A 18 -21.14 -1.44 -7.16
CA ASP A 18 -20.99 -0.50 -8.26
C ASP A 18 -19.81 0.46 -8.09
N THR A 19 -19.13 0.48 -6.94
CA THR A 19 -17.97 1.33 -6.67
C THR A 19 -16.85 0.54 -6.01
N TYR A 20 -15.63 1.07 -6.05
CA TYR A 20 -14.44 0.53 -5.39
C TYR A 20 -14.01 1.36 -4.18
N VAL A 21 -14.65 2.48 -3.91
CA VAL A 21 -14.22 3.43 -2.89
C VAL A 21 -15.40 3.85 -2.02
N LEU A 22 -15.18 3.83 -0.69
CA LEU A 22 -16.04 4.47 0.29
C LEU A 22 -15.31 5.72 0.83
N PRO A 23 -15.74 6.93 0.44
CA PRO A 23 -15.12 8.17 0.90
C PRO A 23 -15.69 8.60 2.27
N LEU A 24 -14.82 8.97 3.19
CA LEU A 24 -15.15 9.56 4.49
C LEU A 24 -14.61 10.98 4.55
N LEU A 25 -15.41 11.94 4.12
CA LEU A 25 -15.01 13.31 3.84
C LEU A 25 -15.78 14.32 4.69
N GLY A 26 -15.20 15.50 4.83
CA GLY A 26 -15.86 16.68 5.38
C GLY A 26 -15.53 17.02 6.84
N LYS A 27 -16.32 17.93 7.41
CA LYS A 27 -16.03 18.52 8.74
C LYS A 27 -16.04 17.52 9.89
N GLY A 28 -16.70 16.38 9.77
CA GLY A 28 -16.70 15.33 10.80
C GLY A 28 -15.31 14.74 11.10
N TRP A 29 -14.33 15.03 10.24
CA TRP A 29 -12.94 14.55 10.33
C TRP A 29 -11.96 15.61 10.86
N GLU A 30 -12.48 16.76 11.31
CA GLU A 30 -11.73 17.78 12.06
C GLU A 30 -11.92 17.56 13.55
N GLN A 31 -10.97 16.88 14.21
CA GLN A 31 -11.10 16.48 15.62
C GLN A 31 -9.75 16.20 16.29
N GLU A 32 -9.77 16.08 17.60
CA GLU A 32 -8.66 15.50 18.37
C GLU A 32 -8.75 13.98 18.30
N TYR A 33 -7.84 13.36 17.54
CA TYR A 33 -7.80 11.90 17.37
C TYR A 33 -7.10 11.23 18.55
N GLY A 34 -7.76 10.25 19.18
CA GLY A 34 -7.14 9.35 20.16
C GLY A 34 -6.59 9.99 21.43
N VAL A 35 -6.89 11.27 21.70
CA VAL A 35 -6.44 11.97 22.90
C VAL A 35 -7.10 11.32 24.14
N GLY A 36 -6.25 10.75 25.00
CA GLY A 36 -6.71 10.02 26.20
C GLY A 36 -7.08 8.55 25.97
N ILE A 37 -7.10 8.07 24.74
CA ILE A 37 -7.38 6.66 24.36
C ILE A 37 -6.17 6.09 23.60
N ARG A 38 -5.00 6.11 24.19
CA ARG A 38 -3.74 5.75 23.53
C ARG A 38 -3.60 4.31 23.03
N ASP A 39 -4.59 3.43 23.23
CA ASP A 39 -4.37 2.00 23.02
C ASP A 39 -5.41 1.32 22.12
N MET A 40 -6.23 2.08 21.40
CA MET A 40 -7.19 1.48 20.48
C MET A 40 -6.63 1.37 19.06
N LEU A 41 -5.69 0.44 18.90
CA LEU A 41 -5.38 -0.06 17.57
C LEU A 41 -6.66 -0.65 16.98
N HIS A 42 -6.90 -0.37 15.70
CA HIS A 42 -7.97 -0.99 14.94
C HIS A 42 -7.44 -1.48 13.59
N PHE A 43 -8.19 -2.33 12.96
CA PHE A 43 -7.96 -2.77 11.59
C PHE A 43 -9.30 -2.96 10.88
N HIS A 44 -9.29 -3.00 9.57
CA HIS A 44 -10.48 -3.10 8.74
C HIS A 44 -10.25 -3.95 7.50
N ASN A 45 -11.34 -4.28 6.80
CA ASN A 45 -11.37 -5.21 5.68
C ASN A 45 -10.93 -4.63 4.33
N TYR A 46 -10.74 -3.32 4.22
CA TYR A 46 -10.29 -2.66 2.99
C TYR A 46 -9.00 -1.87 3.22
N MET A 47 -8.33 -1.48 2.14
CA MET A 47 -7.22 -0.53 2.20
C MET A 47 -7.74 0.83 2.65
N GLU A 48 -7.07 1.46 3.61
CA GLU A 48 -7.31 2.84 4.00
C GLU A 48 -6.27 3.77 3.38
N ILE A 49 -6.75 4.82 2.74
CA ILE A 49 -5.93 5.94 2.29
C ILE A 49 -6.35 7.16 3.11
N GLY A 50 -5.45 7.67 3.93
CA GLY A 50 -5.67 8.88 4.73
C GLY A 50 -4.92 10.07 4.16
N TYR A 51 -5.54 11.25 4.15
CA TYR A 51 -4.90 12.50 3.77
C TYR A 51 -5.02 13.50 4.92
N CYS A 52 -3.86 13.95 5.44
CA CYS A 52 -3.75 14.94 6.51
C CYS A 52 -3.62 16.33 5.91
N TYR A 53 -4.59 17.19 6.13
CA TYR A 53 -4.54 18.59 5.67
C TYR A 53 -3.76 19.49 6.64
N HIS A 54 -3.99 19.31 7.93
CA HIS A 54 -3.30 20.05 8.99
C HIS A 54 -3.44 19.37 10.34
N GLY A 55 -2.61 19.79 11.29
CA GLY A 55 -2.58 19.33 12.67
C GLY A 55 -1.36 18.47 12.98
N ASP A 56 -1.07 18.31 14.26
CA ASP A 56 0.11 17.59 14.74
C ASP A 56 -0.29 16.33 15.51
N GLY A 57 0.41 15.23 15.23
CA GLY A 57 0.14 13.97 15.91
C GLY A 57 1.03 12.83 15.50
N GLU A 58 0.58 11.63 15.86
CA GLU A 58 1.25 10.36 15.59
C GLU A 58 0.27 9.40 14.92
N LEU A 59 0.69 8.82 13.79
CA LEU A 59 0.07 7.66 13.19
C LEU A 59 0.89 6.43 13.56
N ILE A 60 0.29 5.49 14.27
CA ILE A 60 0.92 4.22 14.64
C ILE A 60 0.41 3.16 13.68
N ILE A 61 1.30 2.51 12.95
CA ILE A 61 0.99 1.39 12.06
C ILE A 61 1.81 0.19 12.55
N GLU A 62 1.13 -0.86 13.04
CA GLU A 62 1.76 -1.98 13.71
C GLU A 62 2.64 -1.53 14.90
N ASP A 63 3.96 -1.65 14.78
CA ASP A 63 4.94 -1.22 15.78
C ASP A 63 5.71 0.05 15.40
N ARG A 64 5.32 0.73 14.30
CA ARG A 64 5.99 1.92 13.78
C ARG A 64 5.20 3.16 14.10
N ILE A 65 5.90 4.20 14.53
CA ILE A 65 5.34 5.51 14.83
C ILE A 65 5.78 6.47 13.72
N TYR A 66 4.81 7.15 13.13
CA TYR A 66 5.00 8.20 12.16
C TYR A 66 4.46 9.51 12.74
N HIS A 67 5.25 10.57 12.73
CA HIS A 67 4.80 11.90 13.14
C HIS A 67 4.25 12.64 11.93
N TYR A 68 3.11 13.33 12.10
CA TYR A 68 2.51 14.15 11.07
C TYR A 68 2.30 15.58 11.55
N HIS A 69 2.34 16.53 10.61
CA HIS A 69 2.19 17.98 10.83
C HIS A 69 1.22 18.63 9.83
N GLY A 70 0.63 17.85 8.94
CA GLY A 70 -0.15 18.29 7.79
C GLY A 70 0.66 18.28 6.48
N GLY A 71 0.00 17.90 5.39
CA GLY A 71 0.65 17.66 4.11
C GLY A 71 1.29 16.27 4.02
N GLU A 72 0.74 15.31 4.75
CA GLU A 72 1.08 13.88 4.65
C GLU A 72 -0.12 13.07 4.20
N PHE A 73 0.17 11.89 3.66
CA PHE A 73 -0.84 10.87 3.40
C PHE A 73 -0.38 9.51 3.92
N SER A 74 -1.35 8.68 4.28
CA SER A 74 -1.13 7.28 4.67
C SER A 74 -1.77 6.34 3.65
N VAL A 75 -1.14 5.18 3.45
CA VAL A 75 -1.72 4.04 2.74
C VAL A 75 -1.55 2.83 3.63
N ILE A 76 -2.66 2.28 4.11
CA ILE A 76 -2.68 1.18 5.08
C ILE A 76 -3.48 0.03 4.46
N PRO A 77 -2.83 -1.09 4.13
CA PRO A 77 -3.52 -2.27 3.61
C PRO A 77 -4.58 -2.81 4.57
N ALA A 78 -5.50 -3.58 4.02
CA ALA A 78 -6.48 -4.33 4.81
C ALA A 78 -5.82 -5.15 5.91
N ASN A 79 -6.49 -5.28 7.05
CA ASN A 79 -6.07 -6.10 8.20
C ASN A 79 -4.76 -5.67 8.89
N ILE A 80 -4.21 -4.51 8.59
CA ILE A 80 -3.03 -3.95 9.28
C ILE A 80 -3.48 -3.11 10.48
N PRO A 81 -3.09 -3.47 11.73
CA PRO A 81 -3.45 -2.69 12.91
C PRO A 81 -2.80 -1.30 12.91
N HIS A 82 -3.61 -0.27 13.15
CA HIS A 82 -3.14 1.11 13.20
C HIS A 82 -4.03 1.99 14.09
N THR A 83 -3.55 3.20 14.39
CA THR A 83 -4.35 4.24 15.06
C THR A 83 -3.75 5.61 14.82
N THR A 84 -4.61 6.62 14.69
CA THR A 84 -4.23 8.02 14.56
C THR A 84 -4.43 8.72 15.91
N ASN A 85 -3.43 9.44 16.39
CA ASN A 85 -3.46 10.21 17.61
C ASN A 85 -3.05 11.65 17.35
N SER A 86 -3.76 12.63 17.92
CA SER A 86 -3.35 14.04 17.90
C SER A 86 -2.49 14.37 19.11
N VAL A 87 -1.64 15.37 18.97
CA VAL A 87 -1.05 16.03 20.15
C VAL A 87 -2.19 16.67 20.95
N PRO A 88 -2.24 16.52 22.29
CA PRO A 88 -3.31 17.10 23.10
C PRO A 88 -3.52 18.58 22.83
N GLY A 89 -4.77 18.98 22.57
CA GLY A 89 -5.15 20.34 22.22
C GLY A 89 -4.95 20.72 20.75
N HIS A 90 -4.47 19.82 19.90
CA HIS A 90 -4.32 20.06 18.47
C HIS A 90 -5.51 19.46 17.69
N ILE A 91 -6.23 20.31 16.99
CA ILE A 91 -7.26 19.88 16.06
C ILE A 91 -6.61 19.49 14.75
N CYS A 92 -6.81 18.24 14.34
CA CYS A 92 -6.26 17.70 13.11
C CYS A 92 -7.38 17.48 12.09
N LYS A 93 -7.09 17.72 10.83
CA LYS A 93 -8.01 17.44 9.74
C LYS A 93 -7.44 16.35 8.86
N TRP A 94 -8.18 15.25 8.87
CA TRP A 94 -7.96 14.11 7.99
C TRP A 94 -9.17 13.88 7.11
N GLU A 95 -8.98 13.29 5.98
CA GLU A 95 -10.04 12.66 5.18
C GLU A 95 -9.56 11.29 4.75
N TYR A 96 -10.49 10.34 4.61
CA TYR A 96 -10.16 8.95 4.36
C TYR A 96 -10.93 8.39 3.19
N LEU A 97 -10.29 7.46 2.48
CA LEU A 97 -10.89 6.63 1.44
C LEU A 97 -10.67 5.17 1.85
N PHE A 98 -11.72 4.39 1.98
CA PHE A 98 -11.60 2.93 2.02
C PHE A 98 -11.72 2.40 0.60
N VAL A 99 -10.76 1.59 0.18
CA VAL A 99 -10.63 1.16 -1.21
C VAL A 99 -10.56 -0.37 -1.30
N ASP A 100 -11.48 -0.96 -2.06
CA ASP A 100 -11.41 -2.37 -2.46
C ASP A 100 -10.42 -2.53 -3.61
N ILE A 101 -9.15 -2.32 -3.29
CA ILE A 101 -8.07 -2.30 -4.29
C ILE A 101 -7.82 -3.68 -4.90
N GLU A 102 -8.07 -4.76 -4.15
CA GLU A 102 -7.90 -6.12 -4.67
C GLU A 102 -8.94 -6.43 -5.74
N ARG A 103 -10.22 -6.13 -5.48
CA ARG A 103 -11.28 -6.28 -6.48
C ARG A 103 -10.99 -5.41 -7.70
N PHE A 104 -10.60 -4.14 -7.51
CA PHE A 104 -10.23 -3.26 -8.61
C PHE A 104 -9.11 -3.85 -9.50
N ILE A 105 -8.02 -4.35 -8.90
CA ILE A 105 -6.91 -4.95 -9.65
C ILE A 105 -7.37 -6.16 -10.45
N ARG A 106 -8.21 -7.02 -9.85
CA ARG A 106 -8.67 -8.26 -10.49
C ARG A 106 -9.66 -8.01 -11.62
N THR A 107 -10.50 -6.97 -11.52
CA THR A 107 -11.58 -6.73 -12.48
C THR A 107 -11.25 -5.69 -13.54
N GLU A 108 -10.53 -4.61 -13.17
CA GLU A 108 -10.34 -3.46 -14.05
C GLU A 108 -8.98 -3.41 -14.76
N MET A 109 -7.94 -4.04 -14.19
CA MET A 109 -6.60 -3.95 -14.77
C MET A 109 -6.34 -4.94 -15.90
N HIS A 110 -7.29 -5.82 -16.23
CA HIS A 110 -7.21 -6.78 -17.33
C HIS A 110 -5.93 -7.64 -17.31
N LEU A 111 -5.51 -8.03 -16.11
CA LEU A 111 -4.33 -8.86 -15.87
C LEU A 111 -4.72 -10.34 -15.76
N ASP A 112 -3.78 -11.23 -16.10
CA ASP A 112 -3.93 -12.62 -15.70
C ASP A 112 -3.84 -12.78 -14.17
N SER A 113 -4.34 -13.90 -13.66
CA SER A 113 -4.44 -14.13 -12.22
C SER A 113 -3.09 -14.04 -11.50
N MET A 114 -2.01 -14.53 -12.12
CA MET A 114 -0.68 -14.53 -11.50
C MET A 114 -0.13 -13.12 -11.35
N ARG A 115 -0.26 -12.29 -12.38
CA ARG A 115 0.15 -10.88 -12.33
C ARG A 115 -0.68 -10.08 -11.33
N ALA A 116 -2.00 -10.33 -11.29
CA ALA A 116 -2.88 -9.69 -10.31
C ALA A 116 -2.46 -10.01 -8.88
N GLU A 117 -2.22 -11.30 -8.55
CA GLU A 117 -1.76 -11.72 -7.22
C GLU A 117 -0.41 -11.08 -6.84
N ARG A 118 0.54 -11.03 -7.78
CA ARG A 118 1.85 -10.39 -7.55
C ARG A 118 1.69 -8.91 -7.20
N ILE A 119 0.88 -8.17 -7.94
CA ILE A 119 0.63 -6.75 -7.70
C ILE A 119 -0.05 -6.56 -6.35
N ILE A 120 -1.08 -7.35 -6.03
CA ILE A 120 -1.78 -7.32 -4.75
C ILE A 120 -0.79 -7.57 -3.60
N GLY A 121 0.08 -8.57 -3.73
CA GLY A 121 1.12 -8.86 -2.74
C GLY A 121 2.09 -7.71 -2.51
N VAL A 122 2.50 -7.00 -3.56
CA VAL A 122 3.38 -5.82 -3.45
C VAL A 122 2.68 -4.66 -2.75
N ILE A 123 1.43 -4.37 -3.14
CA ILE A 123 0.66 -3.24 -2.60
C ILE A 123 0.26 -3.47 -1.15
N ASN A 124 -0.11 -4.70 -0.79
CA ASN A 124 -0.54 -5.06 0.56
C ASN A 124 0.62 -5.44 1.50
N HIS A 125 1.86 -5.24 1.06
CA HIS A 125 3.03 -5.68 1.84
C HIS A 125 3.12 -5.01 3.22
N ARG A 126 2.82 -3.71 3.34
CA ARG A 126 2.84 -2.97 4.61
C ARG A 126 2.14 -1.61 4.52
N GLY A 127 1.66 -1.12 5.67
CA GLY A 127 1.22 0.25 5.82
C GLY A 127 2.38 1.26 5.81
N THR A 128 2.12 2.47 5.31
CA THR A 128 3.10 3.54 5.22
C THR A 128 2.44 4.91 5.36
N MET A 129 3.22 5.90 5.81
CA MET A 129 2.90 7.31 5.71
C MET A 129 4.01 8.03 4.95
N LYS A 130 3.65 9.00 4.14
CA LYS A 130 4.54 9.74 3.25
C LYS A 130 4.20 11.22 3.25
N THR A 131 5.21 12.06 2.98
CA THR A 131 5.01 13.49 2.81
C THR A 131 4.63 13.82 1.37
N CYS A 132 3.73 14.78 1.18
CA CYS A 132 3.34 15.26 -0.14
C CYS A 132 4.52 15.87 -0.91
N GLN A 133 5.49 16.44 -0.21
CA GLN A 133 6.69 17.03 -0.82
C GLN A 133 7.56 15.97 -1.53
N ASN A 134 7.72 14.79 -0.93
CA ASN A 134 8.58 13.74 -1.48
C ASN A 134 7.85 12.80 -2.46
N HIS A 135 6.51 12.76 -2.39
CA HIS A 135 5.67 11.87 -3.19
C HIS A 135 4.51 12.66 -3.81
N GLY A 136 4.83 13.75 -4.53
CA GLY A 136 3.84 14.67 -5.10
C GLY A 136 2.84 14.00 -6.03
N VAL A 137 3.30 13.10 -6.91
CA VAL A 137 2.44 12.36 -7.85
C VAL A 137 1.36 11.57 -7.09
N MET A 138 1.75 10.81 -6.07
CA MET A 138 0.80 10.06 -5.25
C MET A 138 -0.15 10.98 -4.49
N SER A 139 0.37 12.08 -3.93
CA SER A 139 -0.43 13.10 -3.26
C SER A 139 -1.50 13.68 -4.19
N ASP A 140 -1.14 14.04 -5.42
CA ASP A 140 -2.05 14.60 -6.42
C ASP A 140 -3.13 13.59 -6.82
N ILE A 141 -2.78 12.31 -6.99
CA ILE A 141 -3.73 11.24 -7.28
C ILE A 141 -4.76 11.13 -6.16
N ILE A 142 -4.33 11.06 -4.90
CA ILE A 142 -5.21 10.94 -3.73
C ILE A 142 -6.14 12.15 -3.64
N GLN A 143 -5.60 13.37 -3.76
CA GLN A 143 -6.39 14.60 -3.70
C GLN A 143 -7.41 14.70 -4.84
N ASN A 144 -7.05 14.24 -6.04
CA ASN A 144 -7.97 14.18 -7.17
C ASN A 144 -9.12 13.21 -6.90
N ILE A 145 -8.88 12.01 -6.36
CA ILE A 145 -9.95 11.08 -5.97
C ILE A 145 -10.88 11.73 -4.93
N ILE A 146 -10.31 12.37 -3.91
CA ILE A 146 -11.09 13.06 -2.88
C ILE A 146 -11.94 14.18 -3.51
N ARG A 147 -11.39 14.94 -4.44
CA ARG A 147 -12.10 16.01 -5.14
C ARG A 147 -13.24 15.49 -5.98
N GLU A 148 -13.05 14.40 -6.75
CA GLU A 148 -14.10 13.77 -7.53
C GLU A 148 -15.29 13.35 -6.66
N TYR A 149 -15.05 12.71 -5.53
CA TYR A 149 -16.11 12.34 -4.59
C TYR A 149 -16.78 13.53 -3.88
N ARG A 150 -16.07 14.63 -3.71
CA ARG A 150 -16.62 15.85 -3.09
C ARG A 150 -17.51 16.63 -4.04
N GLU A 151 -17.09 16.78 -5.28
CA GLU A 151 -17.73 17.63 -6.27
C GLU A 151 -18.73 16.87 -7.14
N LYS A 152 -18.50 15.58 -7.34
CA LYS A 152 -19.29 14.67 -8.18
C LYS A 152 -19.66 15.27 -9.56
N PRO A 153 -18.66 15.72 -10.34
CA PRO A 153 -18.91 16.18 -11.69
C PRO A 153 -19.40 15.02 -12.57
N ILE A 154 -19.92 15.33 -13.75
CA ILE A 154 -20.31 14.29 -14.71
C ILE A 154 -19.10 13.39 -15.01
N TYR A 155 -19.29 12.06 -15.02
CA TYR A 155 -18.24 11.03 -15.18
C TYR A 155 -17.21 10.97 -14.04
N TYR A 156 -17.58 11.38 -12.82
CA TYR A 156 -16.65 11.32 -11.68
C TYR A 156 -16.22 9.88 -11.35
N GLU A 157 -17.05 8.89 -11.54
CA GLU A 157 -16.73 7.48 -11.28
C GLU A 157 -15.68 6.97 -12.26
N GLU A 158 -15.81 7.26 -13.55
CA GLU A 158 -14.82 6.93 -14.56
C GLU A 158 -13.49 7.63 -14.31
N SER A 159 -13.55 8.88 -13.85
CA SER A 159 -12.37 9.64 -13.43
C SER A 159 -11.66 8.96 -12.26
N VAL A 160 -12.42 8.53 -11.24
CA VAL A 160 -11.89 7.78 -10.09
C VAL A 160 -11.25 6.47 -10.53
N HIS A 161 -11.85 5.71 -11.45
CA HIS A 161 -11.24 4.50 -12.01
C HIS A 161 -9.89 4.80 -12.67
N GLY A 162 -9.79 5.89 -13.44
CA GLY A 162 -8.51 6.34 -14.01
C GLY A 162 -7.46 6.66 -12.95
N TYR A 163 -7.85 7.35 -11.88
CA TYR A 163 -6.96 7.64 -10.76
C TYR A 163 -6.57 6.40 -9.96
N LEU A 164 -7.46 5.41 -9.79
CA LEU A 164 -7.11 4.15 -9.14
C LEU A 164 -6.07 3.36 -9.95
N HIS A 165 -6.17 3.34 -11.30
CA HIS A 165 -5.10 2.78 -12.14
C HIS A 165 -3.76 3.49 -11.91
N ALA A 166 -3.76 4.82 -11.93
CA ALA A 166 -2.57 5.61 -11.65
C ALA A 166 -2.01 5.35 -10.24
N PHE A 167 -2.89 5.22 -9.24
CA PHE A 167 -2.53 4.90 -7.86
C PHE A 167 -1.80 3.55 -7.76
N VAL A 168 -2.33 2.49 -8.37
CA VAL A 168 -1.70 1.16 -8.39
C VAL A 168 -0.31 1.24 -9.02
N ILE A 169 -0.17 1.89 -10.18
CA ILE A 169 1.12 2.05 -10.86
C ILE A 169 2.12 2.81 -9.99
N GLU A 170 1.70 3.89 -9.33
CA GLU A 170 2.59 4.67 -8.47
C GLU A 170 2.98 3.91 -7.21
N MET A 171 2.10 3.11 -6.61
CA MET A 171 2.46 2.20 -5.52
C MET A 171 3.54 1.21 -5.93
N LEU A 172 3.46 0.66 -7.13
CA LEU A 172 4.49 -0.25 -7.67
C LEU A 172 5.82 0.46 -7.86
N ARG A 173 5.84 1.70 -8.38
CA ARG A 173 7.06 2.50 -8.52
C ARG A 173 7.72 2.77 -7.17
N ILE A 174 6.93 3.20 -6.16
CA ILE A 174 7.42 3.44 -4.80
C ILE A 174 7.98 2.16 -4.17
N ALA A 175 7.34 1.01 -4.41
CA ALA A 175 7.82 -0.28 -3.93
C ALA A 175 9.16 -0.65 -4.59
N GLU A 176 9.29 -0.48 -5.89
CA GLU A 176 10.52 -0.77 -6.63
C GLU A 176 11.69 0.15 -6.20
N GLU A 177 11.45 1.45 -6.04
CA GLU A 177 12.46 2.38 -5.53
C GLU A 177 12.96 1.99 -4.13
N ARG A 178 12.04 1.59 -3.26
CA ARG A 178 12.38 1.10 -1.92
C ARG A 178 13.26 -0.14 -1.99
N ASP A 179 12.89 -1.11 -2.83
CA ASP A 179 13.62 -2.37 -2.94
C ASP A 179 15.01 -2.15 -3.53
N ARG A 180 15.16 -1.23 -4.48
CA ARG A 180 16.47 -0.76 -4.97
C ARG A 180 17.31 -0.12 -3.87
N ALA A 181 16.70 0.70 -3.02
CA ALA A 181 17.41 1.37 -1.92
C ALA A 181 17.88 0.40 -0.82
N LEU A 182 17.10 -0.66 -0.56
CA LEU A 182 17.40 -1.63 0.50
C LEU A 182 18.42 -2.71 0.09
N HIS A 183 18.46 -3.12 -1.17
CA HIS A 183 19.15 -4.33 -1.60
C HIS A 183 20.23 -4.12 -2.65
N GLY A 184 20.62 -2.87 -2.97
CA GLY A 184 21.74 -2.59 -3.89
C GLY A 184 21.68 -3.45 -5.16
N ASN A 185 21.09 -2.94 -6.10
CA ASN A 185 20.76 -3.20 -7.52
C ASN A 185 21.06 -4.56 -8.20
N ARG A 186 21.99 -5.41 -7.75
CA ARG A 186 22.38 -6.59 -8.55
C ARG A 186 21.72 -7.90 -8.14
N LEU A 187 21.61 -8.20 -6.85
CA LEU A 187 21.07 -9.49 -6.40
C LEU A 187 19.59 -9.67 -6.78
N ASN A 188 18.79 -8.63 -6.61
CA ASN A 188 17.36 -8.70 -6.94
C ASN A 188 17.09 -8.67 -8.46
N GLU A 189 17.96 -8.05 -9.26
CA GLU A 189 17.88 -8.13 -10.71
C GLU A 189 18.02 -9.57 -11.19
N TYR A 190 19.01 -10.30 -10.69
CA TYR A 190 19.22 -11.70 -11.05
C TYR A 190 18.02 -12.60 -10.70
N ILE A 191 17.43 -12.40 -9.51
CA ILE A 191 16.26 -13.18 -9.11
C ILE A 191 15.02 -12.78 -9.91
N ARG A 192 14.83 -11.50 -10.21
CA ARG A 192 13.74 -11.02 -11.06
C ARG A 192 13.83 -11.64 -12.45
N ASP A 193 14.99 -11.57 -13.08
CA ASP A 193 15.22 -12.11 -14.41
C ASP A 193 15.01 -13.63 -14.45
N ALA A 194 15.43 -14.32 -13.38
CA ALA A 194 15.15 -15.74 -13.17
C ALA A 194 13.67 -16.07 -13.10
N LEU A 195 12.92 -15.31 -12.30
CA LEU A 195 11.47 -15.50 -12.12
C LEU A 195 10.71 -15.17 -13.40
N GLU A 196 11.13 -14.13 -14.12
CA GLU A 196 10.54 -13.76 -15.41
C GLU A 196 10.78 -14.83 -16.46
N TYR A 197 11.97 -15.44 -16.50
CA TYR A 197 12.26 -16.56 -17.38
C TYR A 197 11.37 -17.76 -17.06
N VAL A 198 11.22 -18.12 -15.78
CA VAL A 198 10.34 -19.22 -15.35
C VAL A 198 8.90 -18.92 -15.73
N ASP A 199 8.42 -17.70 -15.54
CA ASP A 199 7.06 -17.28 -15.89
C ASP A 199 6.76 -17.37 -17.40
N GLN A 200 7.77 -17.14 -18.23
CA GLN A 200 7.64 -17.24 -19.69
C GLN A 200 7.71 -18.70 -20.21
N HIS A 201 8.37 -19.61 -19.46
CA HIS A 201 8.70 -20.96 -19.93
C HIS A 201 8.12 -22.08 -19.03
N TYR A 202 7.20 -21.77 -18.08
CA TYR A 202 6.68 -22.75 -17.12
C TYR A 202 5.96 -23.94 -17.76
N MET A 203 5.53 -23.81 -19.02
CA MET A 203 4.93 -24.91 -19.79
C MET A 203 5.97 -25.83 -20.46
N GLU A 204 7.25 -25.50 -20.36
CA GLU A 204 8.37 -26.23 -20.96
C GLU A 204 9.20 -26.93 -19.86
N GLN A 205 10.16 -27.74 -20.27
CA GLN A 205 11.10 -28.35 -19.33
C GLN A 205 12.21 -27.35 -18.99
N VAL A 206 11.99 -26.54 -17.95
CA VAL A 206 12.96 -25.54 -17.47
C VAL A 206 14.05 -26.22 -16.64
N ARG A 207 15.32 -25.93 -16.94
CA ARG A 207 16.49 -26.37 -16.17
C ARG A 207 17.08 -25.21 -15.38
N VAL A 208 17.76 -25.52 -14.28
CA VAL A 208 18.44 -24.48 -13.48
C VAL A 208 19.52 -23.76 -14.25
N GLU A 209 20.18 -24.45 -15.19
CA GLU A 209 21.17 -23.87 -16.10
C GLU A 209 20.56 -22.78 -16.97
N ASP A 210 19.35 -23.02 -17.53
CA ASP A 210 18.64 -22.07 -18.39
C ASP A 210 18.23 -20.81 -17.62
N ILE A 211 17.76 -21.00 -16.38
CA ILE A 211 17.40 -19.88 -15.49
C ILE A 211 18.62 -19.05 -15.11
N ALA A 212 19.75 -19.69 -14.80
CA ALA A 212 20.99 -19.02 -14.47
C ALA A 212 21.52 -18.21 -15.64
N GLU A 213 21.49 -18.78 -16.86
CA GLU A 213 21.89 -18.10 -18.10
C GLU A 213 21.01 -16.88 -18.38
N ALA A 214 19.69 -17.02 -18.26
CA ALA A 214 18.73 -15.90 -18.40
C ALA A 214 18.98 -14.78 -17.39
N SER A 215 19.49 -15.12 -16.19
CA SER A 215 19.87 -14.16 -15.16
C SER A 215 21.31 -13.62 -15.33
N GLY A 216 22.04 -14.05 -16.37
CA GLY A 216 23.43 -13.65 -16.59
C GLY A 216 24.44 -14.21 -15.58
N LEU A 217 24.10 -15.33 -14.91
CA LEU A 217 24.92 -15.96 -13.90
C LEU A 217 25.35 -17.38 -14.31
N SER A 218 26.43 -17.87 -13.69
CA SER A 218 26.71 -19.30 -13.69
C SER A 218 25.75 -20.02 -12.75
N GLU A 219 25.44 -21.28 -13.00
CA GLU A 219 24.52 -22.09 -12.16
C GLU A 219 24.90 -22.07 -10.68
N SER A 220 26.20 -22.24 -10.37
CA SER A 220 26.69 -22.22 -8.98
C SER A 220 26.47 -20.87 -8.29
N HIS A 221 26.65 -19.77 -9.02
CA HIS A 221 26.45 -18.42 -8.53
C HIS A 221 24.95 -18.14 -8.37
N PHE A 222 24.14 -18.55 -9.33
CA PHE A 222 22.68 -18.43 -9.26
C PHE A 222 22.12 -19.15 -8.05
N ARG A 223 22.51 -20.43 -7.81
CA ARG A 223 22.05 -21.17 -6.62
C ARG A 223 22.36 -20.46 -5.32
N ARG A 224 23.59 -19.92 -5.17
CA ARG A 224 23.98 -19.17 -3.99
C ARG A 224 23.15 -17.89 -3.82
N VAL A 225 22.95 -17.10 -4.88
CA VAL A 225 22.15 -15.88 -4.87
C VAL A 225 20.69 -16.18 -4.56
N PHE A 226 20.16 -17.26 -5.15
CA PHE A 226 18.79 -17.67 -4.92
C PHE A 226 18.57 -18.10 -3.46
N GLU A 227 19.45 -18.91 -2.90
CA GLU A 227 19.41 -19.31 -1.48
C GLU A 227 19.49 -18.09 -0.53
N GLU A 228 20.35 -17.14 -0.84
CA GLU A 228 20.55 -15.92 -0.04
C GLU A 228 19.28 -15.01 -0.06
N VAL A 229 18.70 -14.79 -1.23
CA VAL A 229 17.57 -13.87 -1.41
C VAL A 229 16.23 -14.51 -0.99
N MET A 230 16.02 -15.78 -1.35
CA MET A 230 14.76 -16.48 -1.10
C MET A 230 14.73 -17.20 0.25
N ASN A 231 15.87 -17.27 0.95
CA ASN A 231 16.05 -18.05 2.19
C ASN A 231 15.55 -19.50 2.06
N MET A 232 15.73 -20.09 0.89
CA MET A 232 15.30 -21.46 0.52
C MET A 232 16.49 -22.21 -0.04
N LYS A 233 16.55 -23.54 0.27
CA LYS A 233 17.54 -24.46 -0.31
C LYS A 233 16.95 -25.23 -1.47
#